data_6b0aad2065fb089427789f61495f0e34
#
_entry.id   6b0aad2065fb089427789f61495f0e34
#
_cell.length_a   1.000
_cell.length_b   1.000
_cell.length_c   1.000
_cell.angle_alpha   90.00
_cell.angle_beta   90.00
_cell.angle_gamma   90.00
#
_symmetry.space_group_name_H-M   'P 1'
#
loop_
_entity.id
_entity.type
_entity.pdbx_description
1 polymer ?
#
loop_
_entity_poly.entity_id
_entity_poly.type
_entity_poly.pdbx_seq_one_letter_code
_entity_poly.pdbx_strand_id
1 'polypeptide(L)'
;GVPEGDRLEANDSGAQAYADAVATYLALGVSRTADYCNSLCTWHTTGEKITHLFTRQAIPMTWEITETNVFSNSSGNFMGQLTWVIKALAAASASVSGRVDQASAETVAYNEFVISTDPPYYDNISYSNLSDFFYAWLRRCLQGIYPQIVGTMLTPKVDELVANPYRHDGKDGAKRFFVDGFNSVFRRIRQGGANSAVPMTVYYAYKQQDAEAEGSSSTGWHTLLNGLIEAGWEITATWPVRSE
;
A
#
# COMPACT_ATOMS: atom_id res chain seq x y z
N GLY A 1 15.31 18.77 -31.93
CA GLY A 1 14.93 18.65 -30.55
C GLY A 1 13.66 17.82 -30.42
N VAL A 2 13.42 17.22 -29.27
CA VAL A 2 12.15 16.52 -28.96
C VAL A 2 11.06 17.59 -28.88
N PRO A 3 9.88 17.39 -29.51
CA PRO A 3 8.75 18.31 -29.37
C PRO A 3 8.37 18.49 -27.88
N GLU A 4 7.87 19.69 -27.53
CA GLU A 4 7.50 19.97 -26.13
C GLU A 4 6.41 19.02 -25.63
N GLY A 5 5.37 18.81 -26.43
CA GLY A 5 4.29 17.87 -26.18
C GLY A 5 3.45 18.20 -24.92
N ASP A 6 2.48 17.34 -24.64
CA ASP A 6 1.63 17.41 -23.47
C ASP A 6 2.22 16.63 -22.28
N ARG A 7 1.51 16.63 -21.16
CA ARG A 7 1.87 15.94 -19.92
C ARG A 7 1.83 14.42 -20.06
N LEU A 8 2.60 13.72 -19.21
CA LEU A 8 2.58 12.26 -19.13
C LEU A 8 1.17 11.71 -18.85
N GLU A 9 0.40 12.41 -18.05
CA GLU A 9 -0.99 12.06 -17.72
C GLU A 9 -1.93 12.06 -18.95
N ALA A 10 -1.62 12.86 -19.95
CA ALA A 10 -2.32 12.86 -21.24
C ALA A 10 -1.86 11.72 -22.19
N ASN A 11 -1.03 10.80 -21.71
CA ASN A 11 -0.39 9.72 -22.48
C ASN A 11 0.52 10.22 -23.63
N ASP A 12 1.10 11.39 -23.49
CA ASP A 12 2.07 11.91 -24.44
C ASP A 12 3.47 11.32 -24.20
N SER A 13 4.33 11.44 -25.22
CA SER A 13 5.72 10.98 -25.23
C SER A 13 6.73 12.11 -25.51
N GLY A 14 6.29 13.37 -25.46
CA GLY A 14 7.11 14.55 -25.67
C GLY A 14 8.08 14.86 -24.54
N ALA A 15 8.79 15.98 -24.63
CA ALA A 15 9.77 16.41 -23.64
C ALA A 15 9.14 16.63 -22.26
N GLN A 16 7.90 17.17 -22.23
CA GLN A 16 7.17 17.39 -20.98
C GLN A 16 6.80 16.06 -20.30
N ALA A 17 6.27 15.10 -21.05
CA ALA A 17 5.95 13.76 -20.52
C ALA A 17 7.19 13.04 -19.99
N TYR A 18 8.34 13.17 -20.68
CA TYR A 18 9.60 12.63 -20.19
C TYR A 18 10.05 13.29 -18.89
N ALA A 19 9.95 14.61 -18.79
CA ALA A 19 10.27 15.34 -17.56
C ALA A 19 9.37 14.92 -16.39
N ASP A 20 8.06 14.75 -16.62
CA ASP A 20 7.10 14.28 -15.63
C ASP A 20 7.44 12.84 -15.15
N ALA A 21 7.85 11.95 -16.06
CA ALA A 21 8.28 10.60 -15.72
C ALA A 21 9.54 10.60 -14.84
N VAL A 22 10.55 11.37 -15.22
CA VAL A 22 11.79 11.52 -14.43
C VAL A 22 11.48 12.10 -13.05
N ALA A 23 10.65 13.16 -12.98
CA ALA A 23 10.24 13.77 -11.72
C ALA A 23 9.48 12.78 -10.81
N THR A 24 8.64 11.91 -11.39
CA THR A 24 7.93 10.86 -10.67
C THR A 24 8.90 9.87 -10.01
N TYR A 25 9.89 9.37 -10.74
CA TYR A 25 10.88 8.45 -10.18
C TYR A 25 11.80 9.12 -9.15
N LEU A 26 12.16 10.38 -9.35
CA LEU A 26 12.90 11.14 -8.35
C LEU A 26 12.07 11.36 -7.07
N ALA A 27 10.76 11.59 -7.19
CA ALA A 27 9.85 11.70 -6.05
C ALA A 27 9.78 10.39 -5.24
N LEU A 28 9.79 9.23 -5.91
CA LEU A 28 9.90 7.93 -5.24
C LEU A 28 11.24 7.79 -4.50
N GLY A 29 12.33 8.29 -5.07
CA GLY A 29 13.64 8.38 -4.40
C GLY A 29 13.60 9.25 -3.15
N VAL A 30 12.93 10.41 -3.20
CA VAL A 30 12.69 11.29 -2.04
C VAL A 30 11.88 10.57 -0.97
N SER A 31 10.78 9.91 -1.36
CA SER A 31 9.94 9.14 -0.43
C SER A 31 10.73 8.06 0.30
N ARG A 32 11.55 7.29 -0.41
CA ARG A 32 12.44 6.30 0.22
C ARG A 32 13.50 6.91 1.13
N THR A 33 14.04 8.08 0.77
CA THR A 33 15.01 8.79 1.61
C THR A 33 14.35 9.29 2.89
N ALA A 34 13.09 9.75 2.82
CA ALA A 34 12.34 10.19 3.98
C ALA A 34 12.14 9.09 5.04
N ASP A 35 12.13 7.81 4.63
CA ASP A 35 12.08 6.66 5.55
C ASP A 35 13.31 6.55 6.47
N TYR A 36 14.45 7.09 6.05
CA TYR A 36 15.71 7.05 6.81
C TYR A 36 16.13 8.41 7.34
N CYS A 37 15.69 9.50 6.72
CA CYS A 37 16.12 10.85 7.03
C CYS A 37 15.03 11.63 7.76
N ASN A 38 14.72 11.21 8.99
CA ASN A 38 13.77 11.88 9.85
C ASN A 38 14.11 11.69 11.33
N SER A 39 13.54 12.52 12.21
CA SER A 39 13.82 12.53 13.65
C SER A 39 13.27 11.33 14.43
N LEU A 40 12.56 10.41 13.78
CA LEU A 40 11.95 9.23 14.40
C LEU A 40 12.75 7.95 14.12
N CYS A 41 13.79 8.04 13.30
CA CYS A 41 14.73 6.94 13.07
C CYS A 41 15.64 6.74 14.26
N THR A 42 16.04 5.50 14.53
CA THR A 42 16.94 5.14 15.62
C THR A 42 18.26 4.62 15.09
N TRP A 43 19.30 4.68 15.94
CA TRP A 43 20.60 4.11 15.62
C TRP A 43 20.64 2.62 15.99
N HIS A 44 21.05 1.79 15.05
CA HIS A 44 21.27 0.37 15.29
C HIS A 44 22.74 0.14 15.65
N THR A 45 23.02 0.01 16.93
CA THR A 45 24.39 -0.01 17.48
C THR A 45 25.24 -1.16 16.96
N THR A 46 24.70 -2.37 16.88
CA THR A 46 25.42 -3.56 16.40
C THR A 46 25.71 -3.50 14.89
N GLY A 47 24.82 -2.91 14.11
CA GLY A 47 24.98 -2.78 12.66
C GLY A 47 25.60 -1.46 12.23
N GLU A 48 25.90 -0.57 13.16
CA GLU A 48 26.46 0.76 12.92
C GLU A 48 25.77 1.54 11.79
N LYS A 49 24.44 1.51 11.81
CA LYS A 49 23.60 2.12 10.76
C LYS A 49 22.32 2.70 11.34
N ILE A 50 21.74 3.64 10.60
CA ILE A 50 20.40 4.13 10.89
C ILE A 50 19.35 3.05 10.54
N THR A 51 18.30 2.94 11.35
CA THR A 51 17.12 2.16 11.03
C THR A 51 16.12 3.01 10.25
N HIS A 52 15.21 2.36 9.53
CA HIS A 52 14.11 3.05 8.88
C HIS A 52 12.99 3.39 9.89
N LEU A 53 12.11 4.32 9.51
CA LEU A 53 11.05 4.87 10.37
C LEU A 53 10.12 3.78 10.94
N PHE A 54 9.54 2.97 10.07
CA PHE A 54 8.55 1.97 10.45
C PHE A 54 9.20 0.61 10.74
N THR A 55 9.94 0.50 11.84
CA THR A 55 10.39 -0.79 12.39
C THR A 55 9.24 -1.59 12.99
N ARG A 56 8.11 -0.94 13.23
CA ARG A 56 6.80 -1.50 13.60
C ARG A 56 5.68 -0.65 12.97
N GLN A 57 4.47 -1.14 12.99
CA GLN A 57 3.29 -0.50 12.38
C GLN A 57 2.74 0.68 13.21
N ALA A 58 3.63 1.52 13.72
CA ALA A 58 3.30 2.72 14.49
C ALA A 58 4.43 3.73 14.38
N ILE A 59 4.12 5.02 14.51
CA ILE A 59 5.12 6.06 14.63
C ILE A 59 5.80 5.90 16.01
N PRO A 60 7.12 5.64 16.05
CA PRO A 60 7.83 5.46 17.30
C PRO A 60 8.00 6.79 18.04
N MET A 61 8.02 6.75 19.37
CA MET A 61 8.53 7.86 20.17
C MET A 61 10.02 7.64 20.40
N THR A 62 10.85 8.57 19.92
CA THR A 62 12.30 8.50 20.07
C THR A 62 12.80 9.70 20.87
N TRP A 63 13.77 9.46 21.75
CA TRP A 63 14.40 10.51 22.57
C TRP A 63 15.70 11.03 21.97
N GLU A 64 16.24 10.32 21.00
CA GLU A 64 17.48 10.64 20.32
C GLU A 64 17.21 10.93 18.85
N ILE A 65 17.86 11.93 18.30
CA ILE A 65 17.80 12.24 16.87
C ILE A 65 19.04 11.64 16.22
N THR A 66 18.82 10.72 15.29
CA THR A 66 19.88 10.21 14.42
C THR A 66 19.92 11.06 13.16
N GLU A 67 20.90 11.93 13.05
CA GLU A 67 21.06 12.79 11.88
C GLU A 67 21.76 12.05 10.75
N THR A 68 21.12 12.05 9.58
CA THR A 68 21.63 11.36 8.39
C THR A 68 22.13 12.37 7.38
N ASN A 69 23.35 12.19 6.87
CA ASN A 69 23.82 12.95 5.73
C ASN A 69 23.34 12.28 4.42
N VAL A 70 22.33 12.86 3.79
CA VAL A 70 21.74 12.36 2.55
C VAL A 70 22.70 12.31 1.35
N PHE A 71 23.81 13.04 1.42
CA PHE A 71 24.84 13.08 0.37
C PHE A 71 26.05 12.18 0.67
N SER A 72 26.01 11.44 1.78
CA SER A 72 27.07 10.48 2.13
C SER A 72 26.97 9.19 1.30
N ASN A 73 27.94 8.29 1.50
CA ASN A 73 27.89 6.92 0.95
C ASN A 73 27.39 5.88 1.98
N SER A 74 26.85 6.32 3.12
CA SER A 74 26.31 5.45 4.16
C SER A 74 24.84 5.11 3.94
N SER A 75 24.31 4.20 4.76
CA SER A 75 22.88 3.80 4.69
C SER A 75 21.96 5.02 4.81
N GLY A 76 20.87 5.03 4.02
CA GLY A 76 19.90 6.13 4.02
C GLY A 76 20.24 7.29 3.08
N ASN A 77 21.37 7.26 2.37
CA ASN A 77 21.72 8.31 1.42
C ASN A 77 20.81 8.31 0.17
N PHE A 78 20.60 9.46 -0.44
CA PHE A 78 19.69 9.65 -1.57
C PHE A 78 20.06 8.81 -2.79
N MET A 79 21.33 8.77 -3.17
CA MET A 79 21.77 8.02 -4.35
C MET A 79 21.59 6.51 -4.17
N GLY A 80 21.81 6.01 -2.96
CA GLY A 80 21.52 4.62 -2.61
C GLY A 80 20.02 4.29 -2.72
N GLN A 81 19.14 5.18 -2.26
CA GLN A 81 17.70 5.01 -2.38
C GLN A 81 17.23 5.07 -3.84
N LEU A 82 17.77 6.00 -4.63
CA LEU A 82 17.47 6.10 -6.05
C LEU A 82 17.92 4.85 -6.83
N THR A 83 19.04 4.24 -6.45
CA THR A 83 19.53 3.00 -7.06
C THR A 83 18.50 1.85 -6.95
N TRP A 84 17.73 1.78 -5.88
CA TRP A 84 16.65 0.80 -5.76
C TRP A 84 15.51 1.06 -6.74
N VAL A 85 15.15 2.32 -6.97
CA VAL A 85 14.16 2.70 -7.99
C VAL A 85 14.65 2.29 -9.39
N ILE A 86 15.92 2.57 -9.70
CA ILE A 86 16.54 2.19 -10.99
C ILE A 86 16.54 0.65 -11.16
N LYS A 87 16.90 -0.11 -10.12
CA LYS A 87 16.87 -1.58 -10.17
C LYS A 87 15.46 -2.12 -10.39
N ALA A 88 14.46 -1.52 -9.76
CA ALA A 88 13.06 -1.91 -9.96
C ALA A 88 12.62 -1.67 -11.41
N LEU A 89 12.97 -0.51 -11.97
CA LEU A 89 12.71 -0.18 -13.38
C LEU A 89 13.40 -1.16 -14.33
N ALA A 90 14.66 -1.50 -14.06
CA ALA A 90 15.41 -2.44 -14.90
C ALA A 90 14.84 -3.87 -14.84
N ALA A 91 14.21 -4.24 -13.72
CA ALA A 91 13.55 -5.54 -13.55
C ALA A 91 12.12 -5.57 -14.12
N ALA A 92 11.49 -4.40 -14.30
CA ALA A 92 10.16 -4.33 -14.88
C ALA A 92 10.20 -4.65 -16.38
N SER A 93 9.32 -5.58 -16.80
CA SER A 93 9.18 -5.89 -18.22
C SER A 93 8.50 -4.75 -18.97
N ALA A 94 9.12 -4.23 -20.00
CA ALA A 94 8.53 -3.22 -20.88
C ALA A 94 7.63 -3.81 -21.99
N SER A 95 7.38 -5.12 -21.98
CA SER A 95 6.68 -5.82 -23.06
C SER A 95 5.15 -5.64 -23.02
N VAL A 96 4.58 -5.33 -21.85
CA VAL A 96 3.14 -5.13 -21.67
C VAL A 96 2.89 -3.87 -20.87
N SER A 97 2.02 -3.00 -21.38
CA SER A 97 1.57 -1.81 -20.66
C SER A 97 0.63 -2.21 -19.53
N GLY A 98 0.95 -1.79 -18.31
CA GLY A 98 0.08 -1.91 -17.15
C GLY A 98 -0.76 -0.64 -16.95
N ARG A 99 -1.92 -0.79 -16.29
CA ARG A 99 -2.75 0.32 -15.84
C ARG A 99 -2.91 0.27 -14.32
N VAL A 100 -2.84 1.42 -13.67
CA VAL A 100 -3.08 1.58 -12.24
C VAL A 100 -4.14 2.64 -12.04
N ASP A 101 -5.19 2.28 -11.31
CA ASP A 101 -6.28 3.19 -10.97
C ASP A 101 -6.43 3.26 -9.44
N GLN A 102 -6.63 4.47 -8.90
CA GLN A 102 -7.05 4.65 -7.51
C GLN A 102 -8.57 4.58 -7.45
N ALA A 103 -9.09 3.49 -6.90
CA ALA A 103 -10.53 3.28 -6.78
C ALA A 103 -10.87 2.40 -5.57
N SER A 104 -12.07 2.58 -5.03
CA SER A 104 -12.59 1.68 -4.01
C SER A 104 -12.97 0.33 -4.62
N ALA A 105 -12.53 -0.76 -4.00
CA ALA A 105 -12.89 -2.13 -4.40
C ALA A 105 -14.41 -2.36 -4.35
N GLU A 106 -15.16 -1.60 -3.55
CA GLU A 106 -16.60 -1.66 -3.48
C GLU A 106 -17.31 -1.04 -4.71
N THR A 107 -16.62 -0.18 -5.47
CA THR A 107 -17.23 0.57 -6.59
C THR A 107 -16.66 0.21 -7.96
N VAL A 108 -15.48 -0.41 -8.00
CA VAL A 108 -14.83 -0.85 -9.26
C VAL A 108 -15.74 -1.77 -10.07
N ALA A 109 -15.78 -1.59 -11.39
CA ALA A 109 -16.40 -2.52 -12.31
C ALA A 109 -15.40 -3.64 -12.64
N TYR A 110 -15.73 -4.85 -12.27
CA TYR A 110 -14.95 -6.04 -12.59
C TYR A 110 -15.52 -6.68 -13.87
N ASN A 111 -14.68 -6.81 -14.91
CA ASN A 111 -15.11 -7.33 -16.22
C ASN A 111 -14.22 -8.50 -16.62
N GLU A 112 -14.58 -9.71 -16.26
CA GLU A 112 -13.88 -10.97 -16.62
C GLU A 112 -12.37 -10.99 -16.27
N PHE A 113 -11.99 -10.33 -15.19
CA PHE A 113 -10.61 -10.31 -14.73
C PHE A 113 -10.22 -11.62 -14.03
N VAL A 114 -8.95 -12.00 -14.17
CA VAL A 114 -8.31 -12.91 -13.23
C VAL A 114 -7.99 -12.10 -11.98
N ILE A 115 -8.56 -12.48 -10.85
CA ILE A 115 -8.44 -11.72 -9.61
C ILE A 115 -7.30 -12.26 -8.75
N SER A 116 -6.40 -11.36 -8.38
CA SER A 116 -5.38 -11.59 -7.35
C SER A 116 -5.40 -10.40 -6.40
N THR A 117 -5.69 -10.61 -5.13
CA THR A 117 -5.92 -9.52 -4.17
C THR A 117 -5.22 -9.77 -2.84
N ASP A 118 -4.78 -8.69 -2.22
CA ASP A 118 -4.20 -8.63 -0.87
C ASP A 118 -5.00 -7.57 -0.08
N PRO A 119 -6.11 -8.00 0.57
CA PRO A 119 -7.01 -7.07 1.26
C PRO A 119 -6.44 -6.60 2.59
N PRO A 120 -6.98 -5.53 3.18
CA PRO A 120 -6.58 -5.07 4.51
C PRO A 120 -6.74 -6.15 5.60
N TYR A 121 -5.82 -6.16 6.57
CA TYR A 121 -5.74 -7.21 7.60
C TYR A 121 -6.51 -6.84 8.87
N TYR A 122 -7.83 -6.78 8.79
CA TYR A 122 -8.77 -6.49 9.87
C TYR A 122 -8.41 -5.17 10.62
N ASP A 123 -7.91 -5.25 11.86
CA ASP A 123 -7.52 -4.09 12.69
C ASP A 123 -6.01 -3.95 12.87
N ASN A 124 -5.22 -4.81 12.22
CA ASN A 124 -3.78 -4.90 12.47
C ASN A 124 -3.00 -3.69 11.99
N ILE A 125 -3.38 -3.09 10.87
CA ILE A 125 -2.63 -2.00 10.22
C ILE A 125 -3.57 -0.90 9.80
N SER A 126 -3.33 0.32 10.30
CA SER A 126 -3.98 1.54 9.81
C SER A 126 -3.17 2.12 8.65
N TYR A 127 -3.30 1.52 7.46
CA TYR A 127 -2.48 1.84 6.28
C TYR A 127 -2.51 3.33 5.94
N SER A 128 -3.68 3.94 5.88
CA SER A 128 -3.84 5.34 5.53
C SER A 128 -3.17 6.29 6.54
N ASN A 129 -3.15 5.96 7.83
CA ASN A 129 -2.48 6.77 8.84
C ASN A 129 -0.95 6.71 8.67
N LEU A 130 -0.39 5.53 8.40
CA LEU A 130 1.04 5.37 8.16
C LEU A 130 1.46 6.00 6.83
N SER A 131 0.60 5.89 5.82
CA SER A 131 0.82 6.47 4.50
C SER A 131 0.89 7.99 4.51
N ASP A 132 0.22 8.68 5.43
CA ASP A 132 0.24 10.15 5.53
C ASP A 132 1.67 10.70 5.64
N PHE A 133 2.58 9.98 6.31
CA PHE A 133 3.97 10.40 6.43
C PHE A 133 4.64 10.50 5.05
N PHE A 134 4.51 9.48 4.22
CA PHE A 134 5.09 9.46 2.87
C PHE A 134 4.30 10.34 1.90
N TYR A 135 2.99 10.39 2.06
CA TYR A 135 2.10 11.21 1.25
C TYR A 135 2.45 12.70 1.32
N ALA A 136 2.86 13.20 2.49
CA ALA A 136 3.27 14.60 2.64
C ALA A 136 4.44 14.98 1.72
N TRP A 137 5.37 14.07 1.47
CA TRP A 137 6.50 14.27 0.57
C TRP A 137 6.09 14.10 -0.90
N LEU A 138 5.39 13.02 -1.20
CA LEU A 138 4.91 12.72 -2.56
C LEU A 138 3.99 13.83 -3.08
N ARG A 139 3.09 14.33 -2.23
CA ARG A 139 2.20 15.43 -2.58
C ARG A 139 2.98 16.66 -3.02
N ARG A 140 4.02 17.05 -2.28
CA ARG A 140 4.86 18.22 -2.63
C ARG A 140 5.60 18.04 -3.95
N CYS A 141 6.05 16.83 -4.25
CA CYS A 141 6.77 16.53 -5.48
C CYS A 141 5.85 16.38 -6.69
N LEU A 142 4.65 15.80 -6.51
CA LEU A 142 3.83 15.27 -7.60
C LEU A 142 2.51 16.01 -7.83
N GLN A 143 2.12 16.97 -6.98
CA GLN A 143 0.83 17.68 -7.13
C GLN A 143 0.70 18.43 -8.46
N GLY A 144 1.80 18.81 -9.08
CA GLY A 144 1.82 19.44 -10.42
C GLY A 144 1.74 18.44 -11.57
N ILE A 145 1.90 17.13 -11.29
CA ILE A 145 1.87 16.06 -12.29
C ILE A 145 0.59 15.25 -12.17
N TYR A 146 0.22 14.83 -10.94
CA TYR A 146 -0.94 14.00 -10.65
C TYR A 146 -1.88 14.65 -9.62
N PRO A 147 -2.48 15.83 -9.93
CA PRO A 147 -3.32 16.56 -8.97
C PRO A 147 -4.54 15.79 -8.49
N GLN A 148 -5.10 14.90 -9.31
CA GLN A 148 -6.26 14.06 -8.98
C GLN A 148 -5.91 12.97 -7.95
N ILE A 149 -4.64 12.53 -7.88
CA ILE A 149 -4.20 11.49 -6.93
C ILE A 149 -3.70 12.13 -5.63
N VAL A 150 -2.91 13.20 -5.74
CA VAL A 150 -2.23 13.83 -4.59
C VAL A 150 -2.78 15.22 -4.26
N GLY A 151 -4.00 15.53 -4.66
CA GLY A 151 -4.63 16.85 -4.45
C GLY A 151 -5.18 17.07 -3.06
N THR A 152 -5.52 16.01 -2.32
CA THR A 152 -6.05 16.11 -0.95
C THR A 152 -4.94 16.45 0.07
N MET A 153 -5.32 16.94 1.26
CA MET A 153 -4.34 17.25 2.31
C MET A 153 -3.73 15.99 2.92
N LEU A 154 -4.52 14.95 3.10
CA LEU A 154 -4.16 13.65 3.68
C LEU A 154 -4.65 12.52 2.77
N THR A 155 -4.14 11.32 2.98
CA THR A 155 -4.64 10.12 2.32
C THR A 155 -6.10 9.87 2.65
N PRO A 156 -6.92 9.33 1.72
CA PRO A 156 -8.31 8.94 2.00
C PRO A 156 -8.36 7.90 3.11
N LYS A 157 -9.33 8.06 4.05
CA LYS A 157 -9.44 7.20 5.23
C LYS A 157 -10.83 6.61 5.45
N VAL A 158 -11.85 7.26 4.87
CA VAL A 158 -13.25 6.92 5.14
C VAL A 158 -13.62 5.55 4.58
N ASP A 159 -13.14 5.26 3.38
CA ASP A 159 -13.46 4.03 2.64
C ASP A 159 -12.43 2.90 2.88
N GLU A 160 -11.46 3.14 3.74
CA GLU A 160 -10.46 2.12 4.08
C GLU A 160 -11.11 1.00 4.91
N LEU A 161 -11.19 -0.22 4.36
CA LEU A 161 -11.79 -1.38 5.02
C LEU A 161 -10.89 -1.93 6.13
N VAL A 162 -10.72 -1.15 7.19
CA VAL A 162 -9.99 -1.51 8.41
C VAL A 162 -10.93 -1.36 9.59
N ALA A 163 -10.96 -2.34 10.48
CA ALA A 163 -11.81 -2.33 11.66
C ALA A 163 -11.26 -1.39 12.73
N ASN A 164 -11.32 -0.08 12.47
CA ASN A 164 -10.83 0.96 13.37
C ASN A 164 -11.95 1.48 14.28
N PRO A 165 -11.93 1.17 15.61
CA PRO A 165 -12.98 1.59 16.53
C PRO A 165 -13.17 3.10 16.67
N TYR A 166 -12.12 3.87 16.42
CA TYR A 166 -12.17 5.35 16.51
C TYR A 166 -12.89 6.00 15.33
N ARG A 167 -13.06 5.26 14.21
CA ARG A 167 -13.74 5.75 13.01
C ARG A 167 -15.16 5.25 12.86
N HIS A 168 -15.53 4.16 13.57
CA HIS A 168 -16.75 3.40 13.32
C HIS A 168 -17.51 3.05 14.62
N ASP A 169 -17.77 4.04 15.47
CA ASP A 169 -18.62 3.91 16.67
C ASP A 169 -18.24 2.73 17.60
N GLY A 170 -16.95 2.59 17.90
CA GLY A 170 -16.42 1.56 18.78
C GLY A 170 -16.20 0.20 18.10
N LYS A 171 -15.87 -0.82 18.89
CA LYS A 171 -15.43 -2.13 18.38
C LYS A 171 -16.51 -2.83 17.52
N ASP A 172 -17.76 -2.78 17.95
CA ASP A 172 -18.85 -3.46 17.24
C ASP A 172 -19.20 -2.77 15.93
N GLY A 173 -19.15 -1.44 15.90
CA GLY A 173 -19.33 -0.64 14.67
C GLY A 173 -18.21 -0.92 13.67
N ALA A 174 -16.97 -0.92 14.13
CA ALA A 174 -15.79 -1.21 13.31
C ALA A 174 -15.85 -2.63 12.73
N LYS A 175 -16.25 -3.62 13.52
CA LYS A 175 -16.42 -4.99 13.05
C LYS A 175 -17.51 -5.09 11.97
N ARG A 176 -18.66 -4.46 12.19
CA ARG A 176 -19.74 -4.43 11.18
C ARG A 176 -19.27 -3.78 9.88
N PHE A 177 -18.66 -2.60 9.96
CA PHE A 177 -18.12 -1.91 8.80
C PHE A 177 -17.18 -2.79 7.97
N PHE A 178 -16.24 -3.46 8.65
CA PHE A 178 -15.30 -4.38 7.98
C PHE A 178 -16.02 -5.56 7.31
N VAL A 179 -16.90 -6.25 8.04
CA VAL A 179 -17.63 -7.42 7.52
C VAL A 179 -18.52 -7.06 6.34
N ASP A 180 -19.28 -5.97 6.46
CA ASP A 180 -20.22 -5.55 5.42
C ASP A 180 -19.47 -5.12 4.15
N GLY A 181 -18.37 -4.35 4.31
CA GLY A 181 -17.54 -3.94 3.19
C GLY A 181 -16.88 -5.12 2.47
N PHE A 182 -16.33 -6.08 3.21
CA PHE A 182 -15.75 -7.31 2.63
C PHE A 182 -16.80 -8.12 1.87
N ASN A 183 -17.96 -8.34 2.46
CA ASN A 183 -19.05 -9.02 1.80
C ASN A 183 -19.50 -8.31 0.52
N SER A 184 -19.56 -6.99 0.56
CA SER A 184 -19.88 -6.15 -0.60
C SER A 184 -18.85 -6.36 -1.72
N VAL A 185 -17.56 -6.25 -1.42
CA VAL A 185 -16.47 -6.43 -2.39
C VAL A 185 -16.50 -7.83 -3.02
N PHE A 186 -16.55 -8.89 -2.20
CA PHE A 186 -16.51 -10.25 -2.72
C PHE A 186 -17.74 -10.63 -3.53
N ARG A 187 -18.93 -10.16 -3.15
CA ARG A 187 -20.15 -10.32 -3.98
C ARG A 187 -20.01 -9.59 -5.30
N ARG A 188 -19.49 -8.36 -5.29
CA ARG A 188 -19.30 -7.56 -6.49
C ARG A 188 -18.31 -8.21 -7.46
N ILE A 189 -17.17 -8.70 -6.96
CA ILE A 189 -16.20 -9.45 -7.77
C ILE A 189 -16.89 -10.66 -8.42
N ARG A 190 -17.66 -11.43 -7.65
CA ARG A 190 -18.35 -12.62 -8.15
C ARG A 190 -19.41 -12.31 -9.22
N GLN A 191 -20.17 -11.24 -9.00
CA GLN A 191 -21.26 -10.84 -9.91
C GLN A 191 -20.76 -10.08 -11.13
N GLY A 192 -19.70 -9.31 -10.99
CA GLY A 192 -19.20 -8.40 -12.02
C GLY A 192 -18.22 -9.01 -13.01
N GLY A 193 -17.80 -10.26 -12.83
CA GLY A 193 -16.97 -10.88 -13.83
C GLY A 193 -15.64 -11.46 -13.35
N ALA A 194 -15.64 -12.11 -12.20
CA ALA A 194 -14.58 -13.09 -11.95
C ALA A 194 -14.66 -14.15 -13.06
N ASN A 195 -13.56 -14.38 -13.75
CA ASN A 195 -13.50 -15.41 -14.78
C ASN A 195 -13.74 -16.78 -14.11
N SER A 196 -14.85 -17.43 -14.43
CA SER A 196 -15.26 -18.70 -13.83
C SER A 196 -14.31 -19.87 -14.15
N ALA A 197 -13.45 -19.72 -15.14
CA ALA A 197 -12.46 -20.73 -15.53
C ALA A 197 -11.15 -20.66 -14.73
N VAL A 198 -10.96 -19.58 -13.95
CA VAL A 198 -9.71 -19.33 -13.21
C VAL A 198 -10.03 -19.04 -11.74
N PRO A 199 -9.35 -19.67 -10.78
CA PRO A 199 -9.58 -19.38 -9.36
C PRO A 199 -9.14 -17.95 -9.03
N MET A 200 -9.86 -17.31 -8.10
CA MET A 200 -9.41 -16.08 -7.46
C MET A 200 -8.35 -16.43 -6.41
N THR A 201 -7.28 -15.65 -6.36
CA THR A 201 -6.25 -15.76 -5.33
C THR A 201 -6.40 -14.62 -4.32
N VAL A 202 -6.46 -14.95 -3.03
CA VAL A 202 -6.50 -13.99 -1.93
C VAL A 202 -5.27 -14.20 -1.05
N TYR A 203 -4.42 -13.18 -0.93
CA TYR A 203 -3.34 -13.15 0.06
C TYR A 203 -3.87 -12.56 1.35
N TYR A 204 -3.55 -13.16 2.47
CA TYR A 204 -3.98 -12.64 3.76
C TYR A 204 -3.00 -13.01 4.87
N ALA A 205 -2.51 -12.03 5.60
CA ALA A 205 -1.70 -12.26 6.79
C ALA A 205 -2.56 -12.16 8.06
N TYR A 206 -2.39 -13.11 8.98
CA TYR A 206 -3.02 -13.08 10.30
C TYR A 206 -2.00 -13.40 11.39
N LYS A 207 -2.18 -12.81 12.57
CA LYS A 207 -1.33 -13.10 13.73
C LYS A 207 -1.84 -14.34 14.44
N GLN A 208 -1.01 -15.36 14.49
CA GLN A 208 -1.33 -16.62 15.18
C GLN A 208 -1.34 -16.46 16.72
N GLN A 209 -0.63 -15.47 17.28
CA GLN A 209 -0.52 -15.25 18.72
C GLN A 209 -1.84 -14.81 19.39
N ASP A 210 -2.72 -14.16 18.68
CA ASP A 210 -4.02 -13.74 19.22
C ASP A 210 -4.99 -14.95 19.38
N ALA A 211 -4.72 -16.06 18.72
CA ALA A 211 -5.50 -17.28 18.80
C ALA A 211 -5.23 -18.09 20.08
N GLU A 212 -4.02 -18.02 20.62
CA GLU A 212 -3.63 -18.79 21.82
C GLU A 212 -4.03 -18.10 23.13
N ALA A 213 -4.10 -16.76 23.16
CA ALA A 213 -4.40 -15.98 24.35
C ALA A 213 -5.89 -15.98 24.74
N GLU A 214 -6.81 -16.13 23.78
CA GLU A 214 -8.26 -16.08 24.01
C GLU A 214 -9.02 -17.39 23.74
N GLY A 215 -8.33 -18.46 23.33
CA GLY A 215 -8.98 -19.73 22.95
C GLY A 215 -9.87 -19.63 21.71
N SER A 216 -9.78 -18.55 20.95
CA SER A 216 -10.51 -18.29 19.72
C SER A 216 -9.52 -18.07 18.59
N SER A 217 -9.75 -18.68 17.45
CA SER A 217 -8.99 -18.41 16.23
C SER A 217 -9.13 -16.94 15.86
N SER A 218 -8.10 -16.35 15.25
CA SER A 218 -8.05 -14.90 14.99
C SER A 218 -9.33 -14.43 14.32
N THR A 219 -9.99 -13.44 14.92
CA THR A 219 -11.26 -12.86 14.42
C THR A 219 -11.15 -12.44 12.95
N GLY A 220 -10.02 -11.90 12.52
CA GLY A 220 -9.78 -11.49 11.15
C GLY A 220 -9.81 -12.64 10.14
N TRP A 221 -9.20 -13.79 10.46
CA TRP A 221 -9.20 -14.96 9.58
C TRP A 221 -10.60 -15.54 9.40
N HIS A 222 -11.32 -15.73 10.50
CA HIS A 222 -12.72 -16.21 10.45
C HIS A 222 -13.61 -15.26 9.66
N THR A 223 -13.46 -13.97 9.88
CA THR A 223 -14.24 -12.94 9.18
C THR A 223 -14.00 -13.01 7.66
N LEU A 224 -12.73 -13.17 7.24
CA LEU A 224 -12.39 -13.32 5.82
C LEU A 224 -13.04 -14.56 5.21
N LEU A 225 -12.88 -15.73 5.85
CA LEU A 225 -13.42 -16.98 5.33
C LEU A 225 -14.95 -16.96 5.27
N ASN A 226 -15.61 -16.49 6.31
CA ASN A 226 -17.06 -16.33 6.35
C ASN A 226 -17.54 -15.37 5.26
N GLY A 227 -16.87 -14.23 5.08
CA GLY A 227 -17.22 -13.28 4.03
C GLY A 227 -17.12 -13.86 2.62
N LEU A 228 -16.11 -14.68 2.34
CA LEU A 228 -15.99 -15.39 1.08
C LEU A 228 -17.14 -16.38 0.87
N ILE A 229 -17.45 -17.22 1.86
CA ILE A 229 -18.50 -18.23 1.81
C ILE A 229 -19.88 -17.56 1.66
N GLU A 230 -20.17 -16.54 2.44
CA GLU A 230 -21.43 -15.77 2.37
C GLU A 230 -21.59 -15.04 1.03
N ALA A 231 -20.49 -14.61 0.41
CA ALA A 231 -20.49 -14.04 -0.94
C ALA A 231 -20.65 -15.11 -2.04
N GLY A 232 -20.73 -16.40 -1.69
CA GLY A 232 -20.95 -17.52 -2.59
C GLY A 232 -19.68 -18.08 -3.23
N TRP A 233 -18.50 -17.81 -2.65
CA TRP A 233 -17.25 -18.43 -3.08
C TRP A 233 -17.05 -19.79 -2.43
N GLU A 234 -16.39 -20.71 -3.13
CA GLU A 234 -15.90 -21.99 -2.62
C GLU A 234 -14.39 -21.88 -2.42
N ILE A 235 -13.91 -22.29 -1.24
CA ILE A 235 -12.48 -22.30 -0.94
C ILE A 235 -11.93 -23.66 -1.37
N THR A 236 -11.20 -23.68 -2.47
CA THR A 236 -10.67 -24.91 -3.07
C THR A 236 -9.31 -25.33 -2.51
N ALA A 237 -8.51 -24.38 -2.04
CA ALA A 237 -7.20 -24.65 -1.45
C ALA A 237 -6.72 -23.51 -0.56
N THR A 238 -5.86 -23.82 0.41
CA THR A 238 -5.09 -22.87 1.20
C THR A 238 -3.61 -23.20 1.14
N TRP A 239 -2.76 -22.19 1.01
CA TRP A 239 -1.32 -22.33 0.87
C TRP A 239 -0.62 -21.52 1.95
N PRO A 240 -0.13 -22.15 3.04
CA PRO A 240 0.61 -21.41 4.06
C PRO A 240 1.94 -20.93 3.47
N VAL A 241 2.10 -19.60 3.45
CA VAL A 241 3.35 -18.95 3.03
C VAL A 241 4.03 -18.44 4.30
N ARG A 242 5.30 -18.76 4.49
CA ARG A 242 6.09 -18.18 5.58
C ARG A 242 6.54 -16.79 5.17
N SER A 243 6.26 -15.79 6.00
CA SER A 243 6.96 -14.51 5.95
C SER A 243 8.32 -14.69 6.63
N GLU A 244 9.39 -14.32 5.96
CA GLU A 244 10.74 -14.26 6.56
C GLU A 244 10.86 -13.11 7.57
#